data_0379d505547977581baa29fed12a14f9
#
_entry.id   0379d505547977581baa29fed12a14f9
#
_cell.length_a   1.000
_cell.length_b   1.000
_cell.length_c   1.000
_cell.angle_alpha   90.00
_cell.angle_beta   90.00
_cell.angle_gamma   90.00
#
_symmetry.space_group_name_H-M   'P 1'
#
loop_
_entity.id
_entity.type
_entity.pdbx_description
1 polymer ?
#
loop_
_entity_poly.entity_id
_entity_poly.type
_entity_poly.pdbx_seq_one_letter_code
_entity_poly.pdbx_strand_id
1 'polypeptide(L)'
;MSQAETNPTAPTTPERREHNGRYDLHIHSAISDGTQSLEELVPLIAQTGLAGFALTDHDTASGWDRALRLAEEHGLDFLPGAEFSCRYHYTEDRPRTKTIHLLAYGFDPVHSELAHRVEQIRLSREGRARAILERLAADYPLTWDDVLAQVGEGNAAVGRPHIADALVAAGIVRDRTEAFNRLLYTGSPYYVPQQALDPVEAVRLVREAGGVPVIAHPMSMMRGPALSLEYLGKLVDAGLAGVEVYHRENSAEDRARLLKFIEERRAAGTDLLVTGSSDYHGAGKPNLLGENTTDAATVARIREQIA
;
A
#
# COMPACT_ATOMS: atom_id res chain seq x y z
N MET A 1 51.69 39.76 -17.08
CA MET A 1 50.22 39.52 -17.26
C MET A 1 49.95 38.13 -16.74
N SER A 2 49.48 38.07 -15.49
CA SER A 2 49.17 36.79 -14.78
C SER A 2 47.67 36.52 -14.96
N GLN A 3 47.33 35.39 -15.54
CA GLN A 3 45.95 34.93 -15.65
C GLN A 3 45.58 34.25 -14.32
N ALA A 4 44.57 34.77 -13.66
CA ALA A 4 43.97 34.15 -12.47
C ALA A 4 43.10 32.98 -12.94
N GLU A 5 43.45 31.77 -12.55
CA GLU A 5 42.63 30.57 -12.71
C GLU A 5 41.45 30.69 -11.71
N THR A 6 40.21 30.71 -12.22
CA THR A 6 39.00 30.60 -11.43
C THR A 6 38.77 29.16 -11.08
N ASN A 7 38.88 28.85 -9.80
CA ASN A 7 38.58 27.53 -9.20
C ASN A 7 37.07 27.25 -9.34
N PRO A 8 36.61 26.08 -9.82
CA PRO A 8 35.19 25.75 -9.86
C PRO A 8 34.69 25.59 -8.46
N THR A 9 33.59 26.31 -8.14
CA THR A 9 32.86 26.21 -6.90
C THR A 9 32.38 24.77 -6.66
N ALA A 10 32.70 24.23 -5.46
CA ALA A 10 32.19 22.94 -5.00
C ALA A 10 30.65 22.94 -5.01
N PRO A 11 30.00 21.77 -5.28
CA PRO A 11 28.55 21.67 -5.26
C PRO A 11 28.05 22.04 -3.85
N THR A 12 27.16 23.02 -3.80
CA THR A 12 26.47 23.42 -2.57
C THR A 12 25.61 22.25 -2.09
N THR A 13 25.89 21.79 -0.86
CA THR A 13 25.01 20.84 -0.16
C THR A 13 23.58 21.41 -0.19
N PRO A 14 22.56 20.63 -0.57
CA PRO A 14 21.19 21.12 -0.55
C PRO A 14 20.83 21.56 0.86
N GLU A 15 20.32 22.78 0.99
CA GLU A 15 19.79 23.29 2.26
C GLU A 15 18.77 22.28 2.80
N ARG A 16 18.96 21.78 4.02
CA ARG A 16 17.99 20.92 4.70
C ARG A 16 16.68 21.70 4.81
N ARG A 17 15.67 21.25 4.07
CA ARG A 17 14.31 21.79 4.22
C ARG A 17 13.83 21.52 5.65
N GLU A 18 13.17 22.52 6.24
CA GLU A 18 12.48 22.29 7.52
C GLU A 18 11.32 21.32 7.27
N HIS A 19 11.34 20.17 7.93
CA HIS A 19 10.30 19.16 7.89
C HIS A 19 9.41 19.28 9.13
N ASN A 20 8.13 18.93 8.98
CA ASN A 20 7.17 18.92 10.09
C ASN A 20 7.31 17.71 11.05
N GLY A 21 8.30 16.83 10.84
CA GLY A 21 8.52 15.61 11.63
C GLY A 21 7.45 14.53 11.41
N ARG A 22 6.67 14.63 10.32
CA ARG A 22 5.57 13.72 10.00
C ARG A 22 5.90 12.87 8.79
N TYR A 23 5.38 11.64 8.77
CA TYR A 23 5.58 10.65 7.71
C TYR A 23 4.24 10.19 7.17
N ASP A 24 4.19 9.96 5.86
CA ASP A 24 3.09 9.22 5.23
C ASP A 24 3.57 7.79 4.93
N LEU A 25 3.03 6.82 5.66
CA LEU A 25 3.54 5.44 5.64
C LEU A 25 2.73 4.50 4.74
N HIS A 26 1.81 5.04 3.90
CA HIS A 26 0.99 4.24 3.03
C HIS A 26 0.73 4.98 1.71
N ILE A 27 1.63 4.75 0.74
CA ILE A 27 1.63 5.44 -0.56
C ILE A 27 1.87 4.42 -1.66
N HIS A 28 1.15 4.56 -2.77
CA HIS A 28 1.26 3.73 -3.98
C HIS A 28 1.78 4.52 -5.16
N SER A 29 2.64 3.87 -5.94
CA SER A 29 3.15 4.40 -7.21
C SER A 29 2.58 3.62 -8.41
N ALA A 30 2.95 4.03 -9.62
CA ALA A 30 2.61 3.31 -10.85
C ALA A 30 3.31 1.93 -10.98
N ILE A 31 4.13 1.54 -10.00
CA ILE A 31 4.68 0.18 -9.92
C ILE A 31 3.58 -0.82 -9.50
N SER A 32 2.54 -0.38 -8.79
CA SER A 32 1.37 -1.21 -8.51
C SER A 32 0.10 -0.63 -9.15
N ASP A 33 -0.66 0.19 -8.44
CA ASP A 33 -1.94 0.72 -8.89
C ASP A 33 -2.14 2.22 -8.58
N GLY A 34 -1.09 2.91 -8.16
CA GLY A 34 -1.00 4.36 -8.21
C GLY A 34 -0.91 4.86 -9.65
N THR A 35 -1.14 6.15 -9.87
CA THR A 35 -1.16 6.74 -11.22
C THR A 35 0.10 7.52 -11.55
N GLN A 36 1.06 7.63 -10.63
CA GLN A 36 2.28 8.42 -10.79
C GLN A 36 3.51 7.56 -10.71
N SER A 37 4.49 7.83 -11.59
CA SER A 37 5.84 7.28 -11.49
C SER A 37 6.52 7.77 -10.19
N LEU A 38 7.58 7.10 -9.75
CA LEU A 38 8.35 7.55 -8.59
C LEU A 38 9.00 8.93 -8.83
N GLU A 39 9.39 9.24 -10.07
CA GLU A 39 9.95 10.53 -10.48
C GLU A 39 8.95 11.69 -10.36
N GLU A 40 7.66 11.41 -10.49
CA GLU A 40 6.59 12.38 -10.30
C GLU A 40 6.17 12.44 -8.83
N LEU A 41 6.09 11.28 -8.17
CA LEU A 41 5.55 11.13 -6.82
C LEU A 41 6.48 11.70 -5.74
N VAL A 42 7.78 11.35 -5.75
CA VAL A 42 8.70 11.76 -4.68
C VAL A 42 8.89 13.28 -4.62
N PRO A 43 9.04 14.03 -5.74
CA PRO A 43 9.02 15.49 -5.70
C PRO A 43 7.72 16.09 -5.14
N LEU A 44 6.56 15.47 -5.38
CA LEU A 44 5.28 15.91 -4.80
C LEU A 44 5.27 15.69 -3.28
N ILE A 45 5.75 14.53 -2.80
CA ILE A 45 5.88 14.26 -1.36
C ILE A 45 6.77 15.34 -0.70
N ALA A 46 7.90 15.68 -1.33
CA ALA A 46 8.80 16.72 -0.81
C ALA A 46 8.14 18.11 -0.70
N GLN A 47 7.14 18.40 -1.56
CA GLN A 47 6.40 19.66 -1.52
C GLN A 47 5.38 19.72 -0.37
N THR A 48 4.98 18.60 0.22
CA THR A 48 4.03 18.57 1.35
C THR A 48 4.67 18.99 2.68
N GLY A 49 6.00 19.04 2.77
CA GLY A 49 6.73 19.31 4.02
C GLY A 49 6.82 18.09 4.95
N LEU A 50 6.48 16.90 4.46
CA LEU A 50 6.70 15.65 5.20
C LEU A 50 8.20 15.41 5.43
N ALA A 51 8.55 14.79 6.55
CA ALA A 51 9.92 14.38 6.85
C ALA A 51 10.34 13.13 6.04
N GLY A 52 9.37 12.29 5.70
CA GLY A 52 9.61 11.08 4.95
C GLY A 52 8.33 10.32 4.61
N PHE A 53 8.51 9.18 3.98
CA PHE A 53 7.41 8.34 3.53
C PHE A 53 7.80 6.86 3.49
N ALA A 54 6.78 5.98 3.42
CA ALA A 54 6.97 4.61 2.99
C ALA A 54 6.32 4.39 1.62
N LEU A 55 7.04 3.71 0.71
CA LEU A 55 6.46 3.16 -0.50
C LEU A 55 5.88 1.78 -0.17
N THR A 56 4.57 1.61 -0.39
CA THR A 56 3.85 0.40 -0.01
C THR A 56 3.06 -0.19 -1.18
N ASP A 57 3.67 -0.22 -2.34
CA ASP A 57 3.09 -0.81 -3.54
C ASP A 57 2.57 -2.23 -3.29
N HIS A 58 1.45 -2.58 -3.91
CA HIS A 58 0.80 -3.86 -3.70
C HIS A 58 1.65 -5.06 -4.11
N ASP A 59 1.90 -5.95 -3.14
CA ASP A 59 2.56 -7.25 -3.31
C ASP A 59 3.92 -7.18 -4.04
N THR A 60 4.68 -6.09 -3.85
CA THR A 60 6.00 -5.90 -4.48
C THR A 60 6.92 -5.00 -3.66
N ALA A 61 8.23 -5.24 -3.77
CA ALA A 61 9.30 -4.40 -3.25
C ALA A 61 10.15 -3.78 -4.39
N SER A 62 9.75 -3.95 -5.65
CA SER A 62 10.60 -3.62 -6.82
C SER A 62 10.94 -2.13 -6.97
N GLY A 63 10.20 -1.25 -6.31
CA GLY A 63 10.43 0.20 -6.32
C GLY A 63 11.42 0.74 -5.29
N TRP A 64 11.85 -0.06 -4.32
CA TRP A 64 12.56 0.44 -3.14
C TRP A 64 13.88 1.16 -3.45
N ASP A 65 14.76 0.55 -4.26
CA ASP A 65 16.07 1.15 -4.58
C ASP A 65 15.91 2.49 -5.32
N ARG A 66 14.90 2.59 -6.18
CA ARG A 66 14.60 3.81 -6.92
C ARG A 66 14.00 4.88 -6.01
N ALA A 67 13.05 4.49 -5.14
CA ALA A 67 12.44 5.38 -4.16
C ALA A 67 13.47 5.91 -3.16
N LEU A 68 14.40 5.07 -2.68
CA LEU A 68 15.48 5.48 -1.78
C LEU A 68 16.36 6.57 -2.42
N ARG A 69 16.84 6.34 -3.65
CA ARG A 69 17.66 7.35 -4.36
C ARG A 69 16.94 8.68 -4.52
N LEU A 70 15.68 8.63 -4.97
CA LEU A 70 14.88 9.85 -5.15
C LEU A 70 14.58 10.54 -3.81
N ALA A 71 14.34 9.79 -2.74
CA ALA A 71 14.16 10.34 -1.40
C ALA A 71 15.41 11.09 -0.93
N GLU A 72 16.61 10.51 -1.11
CA GLU A 72 17.90 11.14 -0.81
C GLU A 72 18.10 12.44 -1.61
N GLU A 73 17.81 12.43 -2.92
CA GLU A 73 17.89 13.61 -3.80
C GLU A 73 16.97 14.76 -3.35
N HIS A 74 15.81 14.41 -2.75
CA HIS A 74 14.83 15.37 -2.28
C HIS A 74 14.90 15.67 -0.77
N GLY A 75 15.87 15.09 -0.06
CA GLY A 75 16.06 15.28 1.38
C GLY A 75 14.94 14.70 2.24
N LEU A 76 14.28 13.64 1.75
CA LEU A 76 13.25 12.89 2.46
C LEU A 76 13.87 11.64 3.11
N ASP A 77 13.31 11.27 4.25
CA ASP A 77 13.58 9.98 4.86
C ASP A 77 12.69 8.89 4.23
N PHE A 78 13.24 7.71 3.97
CA PHE A 78 12.54 6.61 3.33
C PHE A 78 12.47 5.37 4.22
N LEU A 79 11.27 4.80 4.33
CA LEU A 79 11.02 3.52 4.96
C LEU A 79 10.55 2.52 3.89
N PRO A 80 11.32 1.47 3.56
CA PRO A 80 10.89 0.45 2.62
C PRO A 80 9.67 -0.30 3.16
N GLY A 81 8.66 -0.51 2.31
CA GLY A 81 7.44 -1.21 2.69
C GLY A 81 6.70 -1.81 1.49
N ALA A 82 5.71 -2.63 1.77
CA ALA A 82 4.75 -3.16 0.81
C ALA A 82 3.38 -3.29 1.46
N GLU A 83 2.31 -3.28 0.65
CA GLU A 83 0.97 -3.62 1.11
C GLU A 83 0.57 -4.99 0.57
N PHE A 84 0.54 -6.00 1.44
CA PHE A 84 0.15 -7.36 1.05
C PHE A 84 -1.35 -7.55 1.05
N SER A 85 -1.86 -8.10 -0.06
CA SER A 85 -3.26 -8.47 -0.21
C SER A 85 -3.55 -9.77 0.52
N CYS A 86 -4.42 -9.71 1.52
CA CYS A 86 -4.83 -10.85 2.32
C CYS A 86 -6.33 -11.12 2.18
N ARG A 87 -6.74 -12.37 2.41
CA ARG A 87 -8.15 -12.77 2.38
C ARG A 87 -8.57 -13.35 3.71
N TYR A 88 -9.51 -12.68 4.34
CA TYR A 88 -10.14 -13.08 5.57
C TYR A 88 -11.48 -13.78 5.33
N HIS A 89 -11.68 -14.94 5.94
CA HIS A 89 -12.93 -15.69 5.95
C HIS A 89 -13.65 -15.41 7.27
N TYR A 90 -14.86 -14.83 7.24
CA TYR A 90 -15.53 -14.34 8.43
C TYR A 90 -16.83 -15.07 8.80
N THR A 91 -17.19 -16.14 8.06
CA THR A 91 -18.31 -17.03 8.40
C THR A 91 -17.91 -18.47 8.15
N GLU A 92 -18.20 -19.38 9.10
CA GLU A 92 -17.91 -20.82 8.99
C GLU A 92 -18.91 -21.54 8.09
N ASP A 93 -20.21 -21.22 8.22
CA ASP A 93 -21.28 -21.94 7.52
C ASP A 93 -21.46 -21.55 6.05
N ARG A 94 -21.07 -20.35 5.67
CA ARG A 94 -21.03 -19.87 4.26
C ARG A 94 -19.81 -18.97 4.13
N PRO A 95 -18.72 -19.47 3.54
CA PRO A 95 -17.47 -18.73 3.50
C PRO A 95 -17.65 -17.41 2.74
N ARG A 96 -17.95 -16.36 3.48
CA ARG A 96 -17.87 -14.98 3.01
C ARG A 96 -16.48 -14.49 3.25
N THR A 97 -15.89 -13.89 2.23
CA THR A 97 -14.52 -13.41 2.27
C THR A 97 -14.47 -11.90 2.19
N LYS A 98 -13.55 -11.31 2.91
CA LYS A 98 -13.16 -9.91 2.79
C LYS A 98 -11.69 -9.84 2.40
N THR A 99 -11.35 -8.96 1.46
CA THR A 99 -9.95 -8.56 1.26
C THR A 99 -9.58 -7.58 2.37
N ILE A 100 -8.53 -7.88 3.09
CA ILE A 100 -7.86 -6.97 4.02
C ILE A 100 -6.42 -6.80 3.59
N HIS A 101 -5.81 -5.71 3.98
CA HIS A 101 -4.46 -5.39 3.58
C HIS A 101 -3.54 -5.32 4.79
N LEU A 102 -2.31 -5.79 4.62
CA LEU A 102 -1.27 -5.80 5.61
C LEU A 102 -0.09 -4.98 5.11
N LEU A 103 0.19 -3.86 5.75
CA LEU A 103 1.43 -3.12 5.55
C LEU A 103 2.58 -3.89 6.18
N ALA A 104 3.67 -4.03 5.46
CA ALA A 104 4.89 -4.66 5.92
C ALA A 104 6.05 -3.69 5.72
N TYR A 105 6.74 -3.32 6.79
CA TYR A 105 7.87 -2.39 6.72
C TYR A 105 9.18 -3.11 6.98
N GLY A 106 10.24 -2.79 6.20
CA GLY A 106 11.61 -3.20 6.45
C GLY A 106 11.88 -4.71 6.39
N PHE A 107 11.01 -5.49 5.76
CA PHE A 107 11.22 -6.94 5.60
C PHE A 107 12.30 -7.25 4.56
N ASP A 108 12.93 -8.42 4.67
CA ASP A 108 13.81 -8.94 3.63
C ASP A 108 13.00 -9.40 2.40
N PRO A 109 13.07 -8.69 1.25
CA PRO A 109 12.28 -9.01 0.06
C PRO A 109 12.73 -10.31 -0.64
N VAL A 110 13.89 -10.85 -0.29
CA VAL A 110 14.42 -12.13 -0.83
C VAL A 110 14.26 -13.28 0.15
N HIS A 111 13.62 -13.06 1.31
CA HIS A 111 13.27 -14.15 2.23
C HIS A 111 12.46 -15.23 1.48
N SER A 112 12.97 -16.46 1.43
CA SER A 112 12.56 -17.49 0.47
C SER A 112 11.06 -17.79 0.47
N GLU A 113 10.46 -17.95 1.66
CA GLU A 113 9.03 -18.28 1.76
C GLU A 113 8.15 -17.08 1.43
N LEU A 114 8.47 -15.88 1.96
CA LEU A 114 7.72 -14.67 1.68
C LEU A 114 7.78 -14.32 0.19
N ALA A 115 8.99 -14.33 -0.41
CA ALA A 115 9.18 -14.06 -1.83
C ALA A 115 8.41 -15.04 -2.72
N HIS A 116 8.43 -16.35 -2.37
CA HIS A 116 7.66 -17.36 -3.08
C HIS A 116 6.15 -17.09 -3.01
N ARG A 117 5.62 -16.76 -1.84
CA ARG A 117 4.18 -16.47 -1.65
C ARG A 117 3.74 -15.20 -2.37
N VAL A 118 4.56 -14.16 -2.33
CA VAL A 118 4.33 -12.89 -3.05
C VAL A 118 4.29 -13.14 -4.56
N GLU A 119 5.24 -13.93 -5.10
CA GLU A 119 5.23 -14.26 -6.52
C GLU A 119 4.01 -15.08 -6.93
N GLN A 120 3.56 -16.03 -6.12
CA GLN A 120 2.31 -16.75 -6.37
C GLN A 120 1.10 -15.81 -6.43
N ILE A 121 1.03 -14.80 -5.55
CA ILE A 121 -0.05 -13.80 -5.56
C ILE A 121 0.04 -12.97 -6.85
N ARG A 122 1.23 -12.52 -7.24
CA ARG A 122 1.46 -11.74 -8.46
C ARG A 122 0.96 -12.49 -9.70
N LEU A 123 1.36 -13.76 -9.86
CA LEU A 123 0.91 -14.62 -10.95
C LEU A 123 -0.61 -14.85 -10.93
N SER A 124 -1.18 -15.04 -9.74
CA SER A 124 -2.64 -15.17 -9.56
C SER A 124 -3.38 -13.88 -9.92
N ARG A 125 -2.81 -12.69 -9.64
CA ARG A 125 -3.39 -11.40 -10.03
C ARG A 125 -3.48 -11.26 -11.54
N GLU A 126 -2.40 -11.55 -12.26
CA GLU A 126 -2.39 -11.48 -13.72
C GLU A 126 -3.38 -12.48 -14.35
N GLY A 127 -3.35 -13.74 -13.91
CA GLY A 127 -4.30 -14.74 -14.38
C GLY A 127 -5.76 -14.35 -14.12
N ARG A 128 -6.02 -13.74 -12.96
CA ARG A 128 -7.34 -13.18 -12.64
C ARG A 128 -7.73 -12.02 -13.55
N ALA A 129 -6.80 -11.08 -13.81
CA ALA A 129 -7.05 -9.94 -14.67
C ALA A 129 -7.41 -10.41 -16.10
N ARG A 130 -6.68 -11.40 -16.63
CA ARG A 130 -7.00 -12.03 -17.94
C ARG A 130 -8.38 -12.68 -17.93
N ALA A 131 -8.75 -13.42 -16.89
CA ALA A 131 -10.05 -14.07 -16.79
C ALA A 131 -11.20 -13.07 -16.60
N ILE A 132 -10.99 -11.93 -15.93
CA ILE A 132 -11.97 -10.83 -15.87
C ILE A 132 -12.13 -10.19 -17.24
N LEU A 133 -11.03 -9.91 -17.92
CA LEU A 133 -11.05 -9.33 -19.26
C LEU A 133 -11.77 -10.22 -20.27
N GLU A 134 -11.51 -11.54 -20.26
CA GLU A 134 -12.20 -12.50 -21.12
C GLU A 134 -13.73 -12.43 -20.96
N ARG A 135 -14.20 -12.29 -19.72
CA ARG A 135 -15.64 -12.09 -19.45
C ARG A 135 -16.16 -10.74 -19.93
N LEU A 136 -15.39 -9.66 -19.72
CA LEU A 136 -15.74 -8.32 -20.18
C LEU A 136 -15.77 -8.21 -21.70
N ALA A 137 -14.85 -8.91 -22.39
CA ALA A 137 -14.74 -8.88 -23.85
C ALA A 137 -15.98 -9.46 -24.58
N ALA A 138 -16.83 -10.21 -23.87
CA ALA A 138 -18.12 -10.67 -24.40
C ALA A 138 -19.11 -9.50 -24.62
N ASP A 139 -19.00 -8.43 -23.83
CA ASP A 139 -19.96 -7.32 -23.81
C ASP A 139 -19.32 -5.98 -24.23
N TYR A 140 -17.99 -5.86 -24.13
CA TYR A 140 -17.24 -4.62 -24.37
C TYR A 140 -16.02 -4.87 -25.26
N PRO A 141 -15.70 -3.96 -26.21
CA PRO A 141 -14.54 -4.10 -27.09
C PRO A 141 -13.24 -3.72 -26.34
N LEU A 142 -12.80 -4.60 -25.45
CA LEU A 142 -11.61 -4.40 -24.62
C LEU A 142 -10.62 -5.55 -24.83
N THR A 143 -9.35 -5.25 -25.06
CA THR A 143 -8.27 -6.19 -25.30
C THR A 143 -7.26 -6.22 -24.16
N TRP A 144 -6.39 -7.23 -24.15
CA TRP A 144 -5.29 -7.27 -23.17
C TRP A 144 -4.27 -6.16 -23.37
N ASP A 145 -4.06 -5.75 -24.63
CA ASP A 145 -3.15 -4.63 -24.95
C ASP A 145 -3.69 -3.31 -24.41
N ASP A 146 -5.02 -3.09 -24.41
CA ASP A 146 -5.64 -1.93 -23.77
C ASP A 146 -5.37 -1.88 -22.26
N VAL A 147 -5.38 -3.05 -21.61
CA VAL A 147 -5.05 -3.16 -20.18
C VAL A 147 -3.57 -2.93 -19.94
N LEU A 148 -2.69 -3.52 -20.78
CA LEU A 148 -1.24 -3.31 -20.67
C LEU A 148 -0.83 -1.86 -20.90
N ALA A 149 -1.53 -1.13 -21.75
CA ALA A 149 -1.30 0.30 -22.00
C ALA A 149 -1.54 1.17 -20.75
N GLN A 150 -2.23 0.64 -19.73
CA GLN A 150 -2.48 1.32 -18.45
C GLN A 150 -1.49 0.91 -17.35
N VAL A 151 -0.61 -0.04 -17.64
CA VAL A 151 0.41 -0.52 -16.69
C VAL A 151 1.63 0.39 -16.82
N GLY A 152 2.06 1.00 -15.70
CA GLY A 152 3.26 1.84 -15.65
C GLY A 152 4.55 1.07 -15.96
N GLU A 153 5.65 1.78 -16.16
CA GLU A 153 6.98 1.18 -16.34
C GLU A 153 7.39 0.41 -15.08
N GLY A 154 7.76 -0.84 -15.25
CA GLY A 154 8.15 -1.75 -14.17
C GLY A 154 7.35 -3.05 -14.20
N ASN A 155 7.67 -3.99 -13.32
CA ASN A 155 6.94 -5.26 -13.17
C ASN A 155 5.66 -5.07 -12.33
N ALA A 156 4.81 -4.14 -12.73
CA ALA A 156 3.55 -3.90 -12.02
C ALA A 156 2.67 -5.16 -12.04
N ALA A 157 2.13 -5.51 -10.89
CA ALA A 157 1.15 -6.59 -10.79
C ALA A 157 -0.17 -6.16 -11.43
N VAL A 158 -0.45 -6.61 -12.65
CA VAL A 158 -1.68 -6.27 -13.37
C VAL A 158 -2.90 -6.70 -12.57
N GLY A 159 -3.82 -5.78 -12.33
CA GLY A 159 -5.00 -6.00 -11.50
C GLY A 159 -6.25 -5.27 -11.99
N ARG A 160 -7.30 -5.34 -11.18
CA ARG A 160 -8.57 -4.65 -11.49
C ARG A 160 -8.46 -3.14 -11.70
N PRO A 161 -7.58 -2.38 -10.99
CA PRO A 161 -7.38 -0.97 -11.28
C PRO A 161 -6.97 -0.71 -12.73
N HIS A 162 -6.04 -1.48 -13.28
CA HIS A 162 -5.61 -1.34 -14.68
C HIS A 162 -6.74 -1.68 -15.69
N ILE A 163 -7.60 -2.67 -15.35
CA ILE A 163 -8.80 -2.94 -16.14
C ILE A 163 -9.78 -1.76 -16.05
N ALA A 164 -9.93 -1.14 -14.87
CA ALA A 164 -10.76 0.04 -14.69
C ALA A 164 -10.25 1.22 -15.54
N ASP A 165 -8.93 1.45 -15.56
CA ASP A 165 -8.33 2.50 -16.39
C ASP A 165 -8.52 2.22 -17.89
N ALA A 166 -8.38 0.97 -18.33
CA ALA A 166 -8.67 0.59 -19.72
C ALA A 166 -10.13 0.82 -20.08
N LEU A 167 -11.07 0.53 -19.17
CA LEU A 167 -12.50 0.84 -19.36
C LEU A 167 -12.76 2.36 -19.44
N VAL A 168 -12.03 3.17 -18.68
CA VAL A 168 -12.09 4.64 -18.74
C VAL A 168 -11.50 5.13 -20.05
N ALA A 169 -10.34 4.65 -20.45
CA ALA A 169 -9.67 5.02 -21.71
C ALA A 169 -10.52 4.67 -22.94
N ALA A 170 -11.23 3.55 -22.88
CA ALA A 170 -12.20 3.13 -23.91
C ALA A 170 -13.53 3.90 -23.88
N GLY A 171 -13.74 4.81 -22.91
CA GLY A 171 -14.99 5.58 -22.77
C GLY A 171 -16.21 4.76 -22.31
N ILE A 172 -15.99 3.55 -21.77
CA ILE A 172 -17.05 2.64 -21.31
C ILE A 172 -17.58 3.10 -19.94
N VAL A 173 -16.74 3.69 -19.13
CA VAL A 173 -17.02 4.30 -17.82
C VAL A 173 -16.33 5.65 -17.71
N ARG A 174 -16.79 6.52 -16.79
CA ARG A 174 -16.24 7.87 -16.62
C ARG A 174 -14.95 7.90 -15.79
N ASP A 175 -14.88 7.03 -14.78
CA ASP A 175 -13.80 6.98 -13.80
C ASP A 175 -13.69 5.58 -13.17
N ARG A 176 -12.63 5.35 -12.40
CA ARG A 176 -12.42 4.09 -11.67
C ARG A 176 -13.58 3.76 -10.73
N THR A 177 -14.18 4.75 -10.08
CA THR A 177 -15.30 4.56 -9.15
C THR A 177 -16.50 3.95 -9.85
N GLU A 178 -16.87 4.47 -11.03
CA GLU A 178 -17.92 3.88 -11.84
C GLU A 178 -17.57 2.45 -12.31
N ALA A 179 -16.33 2.22 -12.74
CA ALA A 179 -15.87 0.89 -13.12
C ALA A 179 -16.06 -0.13 -11.99
N PHE A 180 -15.64 0.20 -10.78
CA PHE A 180 -15.76 -0.68 -9.61
C PHE A 180 -17.22 -0.87 -9.18
N ASN A 181 -18.05 0.16 -9.22
CA ASN A 181 -19.45 0.09 -8.80
C ASN A 181 -20.35 -0.65 -9.81
N ARG A 182 -20.00 -0.62 -11.10
CA ARG A 182 -20.86 -1.14 -12.16
C ARG A 182 -20.38 -2.47 -12.75
N LEU A 183 -19.06 -2.68 -12.89
CA LEU A 183 -18.49 -3.81 -13.63
C LEU A 183 -17.57 -4.69 -12.80
N LEU A 184 -16.76 -4.12 -11.91
CA LEU A 184 -15.65 -4.83 -11.24
C LEU A 184 -15.91 -5.13 -9.75
N TYR A 185 -17.15 -4.94 -9.26
CA TYR A 185 -17.53 -5.24 -7.88
C TYR A 185 -17.55 -6.76 -7.60
N THR A 186 -17.44 -7.11 -6.31
CA THR A 186 -17.57 -8.50 -5.88
C THR A 186 -18.99 -9.01 -6.11
N GLY A 187 -19.13 -10.04 -6.94
CA GLY A 187 -20.44 -10.59 -7.32
C GLY A 187 -20.97 -10.12 -8.68
N SER A 188 -20.22 -9.25 -9.41
CA SER A 188 -20.56 -8.92 -10.78
C SER A 188 -20.43 -10.17 -11.70
N PRO A 189 -21.10 -10.20 -12.86
CA PRO A 189 -20.93 -11.29 -13.84
C PRO A 189 -19.46 -11.49 -14.28
N TYR A 190 -18.67 -10.41 -14.24
CA TYR A 190 -17.26 -10.40 -14.64
C TYR A 190 -16.32 -10.77 -13.50
N TYR A 191 -16.81 -10.87 -12.26
CA TYR A 191 -15.98 -11.10 -11.08
C TYR A 191 -15.29 -12.47 -11.10
N VAL A 192 -13.97 -12.47 -10.88
CA VAL A 192 -13.17 -13.65 -10.63
C VAL A 192 -12.52 -13.52 -9.24
N PRO A 193 -12.59 -14.54 -8.37
CA PRO A 193 -11.93 -14.49 -7.07
C PRO A 193 -10.40 -14.49 -7.25
N GLN A 194 -9.69 -13.83 -6.33
CA GLN A 194 -8.23 -13.78 -6.29
C GLN A 194 -7.71 -14.77 -5.24
N GLN A 195 -6.59 -15.41 -5.52
CA GLN A 195 -5.79 -16.01 -4.45
C GLN A 195 -5.10 -14.89 -3.66
N ALA A 196 -5.04 -15.05 -2.36
CA ALA A 196 -4.44 -14.08 -1.45
C ALA A 196 -3.95 -14.84 -0.21
N LEU A 197 -3.00 -14.25 0.51
CA LEU A 197 -2.52 -14.83 1.78
C LEU A 197 -3.64 -14.91 2.82
N ASP A 198 -3.57 -15.93 3.67
CA ASP A 198 -4.26 -15.86 4.95
C ASP A 198 -3.62 -14.75 5.80
N PRO A 199 -4.39 -13.88 6.45
CA PRO A 199 -3.82 -12.75 7.19
C PRO A 199 -2.92 -13.14 8.36
N VAL A 200 -3.23 -14.26 9.04
CA VAL A 200 -2.41 -14.76 10.15
C VAL A 200 -1.08 -15.29 9.61
N GLU A 201 -1.11 -16.01 8.48
CA GLU A 201 0.08 -16.46 7.77
C GLU A 201 0.92 -15.27 7.31
N ALA A 202 0.30 -14.24 6.71
CA ALA A 202 0.98 -13.04 6.24
C ALA A 202 1.74 -12.31 7.37
N VAL A 203 1.10 -12.14 8.53
CA VAL A 203 1.74 -11.54 9.72
C VAL A 203 2.99 -12.34 10.13
N ARG A 204 2.90 -13.67 10.17
CA ARG A 204 4.04 -14.53 10.54
C ARG A 204 5.18 -14.44 9.52
N LEU A 205 4.86 -14.53 8.23
CA LEU A 205 5.86 -14.44 7.16
C LEU A 205 6.60 -13.10 7.15
N VAL A 206 5.89 -11.99 7.39
CA VAL A 206 6.52 -10.67 7.51
C VAL A 206 7.48 -10.63 8.70
N ARG A 207 7.10 -11.21 9.85
CA ARG A 207 7.97 -11.31 11.03
C ARG A 207 9.18 -12.20 10.77
N GLU A 208 8.99 -13.36 10.14
CA GLU A 208 10.07 -14.28 9.78
C GLU A 208 11.06 -13.65 8.79
N ALA A 209 10.56 -12.75 7.93
CA ALA A 209 11.38 -11.94 7.03
C ALA A 209 12.00 -10.70 7.71
N GLY A 210 11.97 -10.58 9.04
CA GLY A 210 12.53 -9.48 9.80
C GLY A 210 11.73 -8.17 9.78
N GLY A 211 10.54 -8.18 9.16
CA GLY A 211 9.72 -7.00 8.96
C GLY A 211 8.71 -6.70 10.08
N VAL A 212 8.06 -5.55 9.95
CA VAL A 212 7.09 -5.02 10.92
C VAL A 212 5.70 -4.99 10.28
N PRO A 213 4.79 -5.95 10.61
CA PRO A 213 3.44 -6.01 10.04
C PRO A 213 2.50 -5.05 10.76
N VAL A 214 1.78 -4.21 9.98
CA VAL A 214 0.75 -3.27 10.46
C VAL A 214 -0.52 -3.48 9.65
N ILE A 215 -1.67 -3.68 10.31
CA ILE A 215 -2.93 -3.85 9.58
C ILE A 215 -3.38 -2.51 8.99
N ALA A 216 -3.65 -2.47 7.67
CA ALA A 216 -4.11 -1.30 6.95
C ALA A 216 -5.62 -1.08 7.12
N HIS A 217 -6.05 0.17 7.30
CA HIS A 217 -7.46 0.64 7.31
C HIS A 217 -8.49 -0.43 7.77
N PRO A 218 -8.37 -1.04 8.98
CA PRO A 218 -9.10 -2.25 9.37
C PRO A 218 -10.62 -2.05 9.45
N MET A 219 -11.10 -0.82 9.63
CA MET A 219 -12.51 -0.49 9.73
C MET A 219 -13.16 -0.13 8.39
N SER A 220 -12.39 -0.16 7.29
CA SER A 220 -12.93 0.09 5.95
C SER A 220 -14.10 -0.83 5.61
N MET A 221 -15.21 -0.25 5.16
CA MET A 221 -16.40 -0.95 4.68
C MET A 221 -16.41 -1.15 3.16
N MET A 222 -15.40 -0.65 2.45
CA MET A 222 -15.36 -0.64 0.97
C MET A 222 -15.25 -2.06 0.38
N ARG A 223 -14.71 -3.02 1.13
CA ARG A 223 -14.45 -4.39 0.67
C ARG A 223 -15.21 -5.47 1.48
N GLY A 224 -16.26 -5.07 2.19
CA GLY A 224 -17.04 -5.92 3.10
C GLY A 224 -17.12 -5.33 4.52
N PRO A 225 -17.64 -6.06 5.51
CA PRO A 225 -17.82 -5.55 6.88
C PRO A 225 -16.46 -5.18 7.49
N ALA A 226 -16.44 -4.21 8.44
CA ALA A 226 -15.27 -3.88 9.23
C ALA A 226 -14.63 -5.12 9.86
N LEU A 227 -13.32 -5.11 10.05
CA LEU A 227 -12.63 -6.19 10.74
C LEU A 227 -13.08 -6.25 12.21
N SER A 228 -13.44 -7.44 12.71
CA SER A 228 -13.82 -7.57 14.10
C SER A 228 -12.60 -7.40 15.02
N LEU A 229 -12.80 -6.81 16.21
CA LEU A 229 -11.74 -6.68 17.21
C LEU A 229 -11.26 -8.04 17.73
N GLU A 230 -12.12 -9.06 17.71
CA GLU A 230 -11.74 -10.44 18.02
C GLU A 230 -10.70 -10.96 17.00
N TYR A 231 -10.96 -10.76 15.70
CA TYR A 231 -10.02 -11.21 14.68
C TYR A 231 -8.73 -10.37 14.67
N LEU A 232 -8.84 -9.07 14.94
CA LEU A 232 -7.67 -8.23 15.17
C LEU A 232 -6.81 -8.77 16.33
N GLY A 233 -7.45 -9.28 17.39
CA GLY A 233 -6.76 -9.99 18.45
C GLY A 233 -5.99 -11.21 17.98
N LYS A 234 -6.56 -12.03 17.10
CA LYS A 234 -5.85 -13.18 16.51
C LYS A 234 -4.63 -12.78 15.69
N LEU A 235 -4.70 -11.63 15.00
CA LEU A 235 -3.54 -11.08 14.28
C LEU A 235 -2.44 -10.61 15.25
N VAL A 236 -2.83 -9.97 16.36
CA VAL A 236 -1.90 -9.57 17.43
C VAL A 236 -1.19 -10.79 18.03
N ASP A 237 -1.95 -11.85 18.33
CA ASP A 237 -1.40 -13.10 18.87
C ASP A 237 -0.47 -13.82 17.86
N ALA A 238 -0.62 -13.54 16.55
CA ALA A 238 0.29 -14.01 15.49
C ALA A 238 1.55 -13.15 15.31
N GLY A 239 1.64 -11.98 15.96
CA GLY A 239 2.80 -11.08 15.88
C GLY A 239 2.55 -9.74 15.17
N LEU A 240 1.28 -9.35 14.93
CA LEU A 240 0.96 -8.02 14.39
C LEU A 240 1.58 -6.94 15.29
N ALA A 241 2.31 -6.00 14.68
CA ALA A 241 3.03 -4.94 15.39
C ALA A 241 2.23 -3.67 15.61
N GLY A 242 1.25 -3.40 14.76
CA GLY A 242 0.54 -2.14 14.81
C GLY A 242 -0.76 -2.12 14.03
N VAL A 243 -1.44 -0.99 14.13
CA VAL A 243 -2.74 -0.73 13.51
C VAL A 243 -2.73 0.66 12.87
N GLU A 244 -3.11 0.74 11.61
CA GLU A 244 -3.38 2.01 10.94
C GLU A 244 -4.72 2.57 11.42
N VAL A 245 -4.65 3.41 12.46
CA VAL A 245 -5.83 4.01 13.11
C VAL A 245 -6.29 5.24 12.35
N TYR A 246 -5.34 6.10 12.00
CA TYR A 246 -5.64 7.37 11.34
C TYR A 246 -5.63 7.19 9.82
N HIS A 247 -6.78 6.78 9.31
CA HIS A 247 -7.04 6.64 7.88
C HIS A 247 -8.41 7.25 7.55
N ARG A 248 -8.62 7.73 6.30
CA ARG A 248 -9.88 8.40 5.92
C ARG A 248 -11.09 7.47 5.96
N GLU A 249 -10.89 6.17 5.73
CA GLU A 249 -11.96 5.16 5.79
C GLU A 249 -12.32 4.71 7.22
N ASN A 250 -11.54 5.10 8.23
CA ASN A 250 -11.86 4.88 9.64
C ASN A 250 -12.57 6.13 10.19
N SER A 251 -13.84 6.02 10.53
CA SER A 251 -14.61 7.09 11.17
C SER A 251 -14.02 7.48 12.53
N ALA A 252 -14.44 8.61 13.07
CA ALA A 252 -14.00 9.03 14.41
C ALA A 252 -14.38 7.99 15.49
N GLU A 253 -15.55 7.33 15.35
CA GLU A 253 -15.98 6.27 16.24
C GLU A 253 -15.09 5.02 16.09
N ASP A 254 -14.76 4.64 14.85
CA ASP A 254 -13.87 3.50 14.60
C ASP A 254 -12.47 3.74 15.14
N ARG A 255 -11.92 4.94 14.98
CA ARG A 255 -10.62 5.35 15.56
C ARG A 255 -10.65 5.23 17.09
N ALA A 256 -11.70 5.69 17.73
CA ALA A 256 -11.86 5.56 19.19
C ALA A 256 -11.93 4.09 19.63
N ARG A 257 -12.64 3.23 18.89
CA ARG A 257 -12.72 1.77 19.15
C ARG A 257 -11.35 1.10 18.99
N LEU A 258 -10.60 1.46 17.94
CA LEU A 258 -9.26 0.92 17.72
C LEU A 258 -8.27 1.36 18.80
N LEU A 259 -8.29 2.64 19.19
CA LEU A 259 -7.44 3.16 20.27
C LEU A 259 -7.74 2.48 21.60
N LYS A 260 -9.01 2.26 21.93
CA LYS A 260 -9.42 1.52 23.13
C LYS A 260 -8.89 0.07 23.09
N PHE A 261 -9.04 -0.62 21.96
CA PHE A 261 -8.48 -1.96 21.80
C PHE A 261 -6.97 -1.98 22.01
N ILE A 262 -6.23 -1.01 21.44
CA ILE A 262 -4.77 -0.91 21.60
C ILE A 262 -4.39 -0.67 23.06
N GLU A 263 -5.13 0.18 23.78
CA GLU A 263 -4.94 0.41 25.21
C GLU A 263 -5.18 -0.86 26.06
N GLU A 264 -6.23 -1.61 25.76
CA GLU A 264 -6.52 -2.89 26.40
C GLU A 264 -5.40 -3.91 26.17
N ARG A 265 -4.83 -3.97 24.93
CA ARG A 265 -3.68 -4.82 24.62
C ARG A 265 -2.42 -4.37 25.33
N ARG A 266 -2.17 -3.06 25.43
CA ARG A 266 -1.04 -2.50 26.18
C ARG A 266 -1.13 -2.86 27.67
N ALA A 267 -2.31 -2.76 28.26
CA ALA A 267 -2.54 -3.17 29.65
C ALA A 267 -2.31 -4.68 29.86
N ALA A 268 -2.49 -5.50 28.83
CA ALA A 268 -2.19 -6.92 28.80
C ALA A 268 -0.72 -7.26 28.45
N GLY A 269 0.14 -6.25 28.27
CA GLY A 269 1.58 -6.44 28.00
C GLY A 269 1.98 -6.43 26.53
N THR A 270 1.04 -6.10 25.59
CA THR A 270 1.35 -6.01 24.15
C THR A 270 1.27 -4.56 23.70
N ASP A 271 2.40 -3.93 23.41
CA ASP A 271 2.46 -2.53 22.98
C ASP A 271 2.40 -2.43 21.45
N LEU A 272 1.22 -2.11 20.92
CA LEU A 272 0.99 -1.95 19.49
C LEU A 272 1.34 -0.54 19.01
N LEU A 273 1.89 -0.46 17.81
CA LEU A 273 2.11 0.79 17.09
C LEU A 273 0.78 1.37 16.62
N VAL A 274 0.66 2.70 16.69
CA VAL A 274 -0.46 3.47 16.12
C VAL A 274 0.07 4.25 14.94
N THR A 275 -0.39 3.93 13.73
CA THR A 275 0.00 4.65 12.52
C THR A 275 -1.16 5.44 11.93
N GLY A 276 -0.81 6.37 11.05
CA GLY A 276 -1.73 7.12 10.20
C GLY A 276 -1.08 7.39 8.86
N SER A 277 -1.86 7.29 7.79
CA SER A 277 -1.35 7.40 6.44
C SER A 277 -2.45 7.77 5.46
N SER A 278 -2.07 8.14 4.23
CA SER A 278 -3.03 8.62 3.24
C SER A 278 -3.65 7.50 2.40
N ASP A 279 -2.95 6.41 2.15
CA ASP A 279 -3.29 5.43 1.11
C ASP A 279 -3.41 6.10 -0.28
N TYR A 280 -2.43 6.99 -0.58
CA TYR A 280 -2.41 7.81 -1.78
C TYR A 280 -2.16 6.97 -3.04
N HIS A 281 -2.94 7.26 -4.11
CA HIS A 281 -2.86 6.57 -5.40
C HIS A 281 -2.86 7.55 -6.59
N GLY A 282 -2.53 8.83 -6.37
CA GLY A 282 -2.65 9.85 -7.40
C GLY A 282 -4.13 10.08 -7.80
N ALA A 283 -4.39 10.19 -9.09
CA ALA A 283 -5.76 10.34 -9.61
C ALA A 283 -6.64 9.09 -9.42
N GLY A 284 -6.06 7.95 -8.99
CA GLY A 284 -6.78 6.69 -8.79
C GLY A 284 -7.71 6.67 -7.59
N LYS A 285 -7.46 7.52 -6.57
CA LYS A 285 -8.27 7.70 -5.37
C LYS A 285 -8.35 9.17 -4.96
N PRO A 286 -9.39 9.57 -4.21
CA PRO A 286 -9.51 10.95 -3.72
C PRO A 286 -8.61 11.28 -2.51
N ASN A 287 -7.75 10.37 -2.10
CA ASN A 287 -6.84 10.49 -0.97
C ASN A 287 -5.73 11.48 -1.28
N LEU A 288 -5.39 12.35 -0.34
CA LEU A 288 -4.36 13.38 -0.52
C LEU A 288 -3.09 13.00 0.24
N LEU A 289 -1.92 13.28 -0.34
CA LEU A 289 -0.63 13.08 0.33
C LEU A 289 -0.62 13.79 1.69
N GLY A 290 -0.27 13.04 2.74
CA GLY A 290 -0.16 13.57 4.09
C GLY A 290 -1.48 13.93 4.77
N GLU A 291 -2.66 13.57 4.25
CA GLU A 291 -3.94 13.84 4.89
C GLU A 291 -4.10 13.17 6.27
N ASN A 292 -3.42 12.05 6.47
CA ASN A 292 -3.15 11.43 7.77
C ASN A 292 -1.68 11.05 7.82
N THR A 293 -1.05 11.14 9.00
CA THR A 293 0.39 10.96 9.11
C THR A 293 0.78 10.24 10.39
N THR A 294 1.97 9.68 10.38
CA THR A 294 2.64 9.06 11.54
C THR A 294 3.75 9.98 12.03
N ASP A 295 3.98 10.07 13.33
CA ASP A 295 5.08 10.87 13.90
C ASP A 295 6.42 10.14 13.84
N ALA A 296 7.52 10.91 13.92
CA ALA A 296 8.88 10.39 13.87
C ALA A 296 9.22 9.40 15.00
N ALA A 297 8.61 9.55 16.17
CA ALA A 297 8.85 8.63 17.29
C ALA A 297 8.25 7.24 16.98
N THR A 298 7.09 7.18 16.38
CA THR A 298 6.49 5.92 15.92
C THR A 298 7.31 5.29 14.80
N VAL A 299 7.83 6.08 13.85
CA VAL A 299 8.74 5.58 12.79
C VAL A 299 10.04 5.01 13.38
N ALA A 300 10.62 5.67 14.38
CA ALA A 300 11.78 5.15 15.11
C ALA A 300 11.49 3.78 15.75
N ARG A 301 10.32 3.64 16.40
CA ARG A 301 9.87 2.35 16.98
C ARG A 301 9.60 1.26 15.92
N ILE A 302 9.18 1.63 14.71
CA ILE A 302 9.10 0.67 13.59
C ILE A 302 10.51 0.17 13.27
N ARG A 303 11.47 1.08 13.10
CA ARG A 303 12.86 0.73 12.77
C ARG A 303 13.55 -0.12 13.83
N GLU A 304 13.29 0.12 15.11
CA GLU A 304 13.79 -0.69 16.23
C GLU A 304 13.27 -2.15 16.19
N GLN A 305 12.18 -2.42 15.49
CA GLN A 305 11.60 -3.75 15.36
C GLN A 305 12.00 -4.48 14.06
N ILE A 306 12.69 -3.80 13.14
CA ILE A 306 13.26 -4.41 11.92
C ILE A 306 14.52 -5.20 12.32
N ALA A 307 14.61 -6.49 11.96
CA ALA A 307 15.69 -7.40 12.32
C ALA A 307 16.83 -7.43 11.28
#